data_0e19e3d3b96858a335d559d5a2175d30
#
_entry.id   0e19e3d3b96858a335d559d5a2175d30
#
_cell.length_a   1.000
_cell.length_b   1.000
_cell.length_c   1.000
_cell.angle_alpha   90.00
_cell.angle_beta   90.00
_cell.angle_gamma   90.00
#
_symmetry.space_group_name_H-M   'P 1'
#
loop_
_entity.id
_entity.type
_entity.pdbx_description
1 polymer ?
#
loop_
_entity_poly.entity_id
_entity_poly.type
_entity_poly.pdbx_seq_one_letter_code
_entity_poly.pdbx_strand_id
1 'polypeptide(L)'
;QVIELMEYTGVNNAALVGLSNGGRIISKIADLDPEKVNSLFYIASAGFFEHIEVSDKSVSQEEIDKFIQGYPELSESQKNDFFNPEKFPNWSKKYDELLTHFGFAKALISTTKNLVSLDDIHYKIHSLDIPVYTFWGRHDKVVVYDDFKDRLEKMLPNRKEFFIENSGHLPHMENQDDFEKLFFKGLSEVIE
;
A
#
# COMPACT_ATOMS: atom_id res chain seq x y z
N GLN A 1 -0.64 -6.14 -15.74
CA GLN A 1 -0.51 -4.71 -16.11
C GLN A 1 0.89 -4.18 -15.79
N VAL A 2 1.38 -4.19 -14.51
CA VAL A 2 2.71 -3.62 -14.18
C VAL A 2 3.82 -4.39 -14.89
N ILE A 3 3.82 -5.72 -14.85
CA ILE A 3 4.80 -6.56 -15.56
C ILE A 3 4.76 -6.28 -17.07
N GLU A 4 3.57 -6.22 -17.67
CA GLU A 4 3.39 -5.89 -19.09
C GLU A 4 3.91 -4.49 -19.42
N LEU A 5 3.73 -3.50 -18.53
CA LEU A 5 4.29 -2.16 -18.69
C LEU A 5 5.83 -2.20 -18.65
N MET A 6 6.41 -2.94 -17.71
CA MET A 6 7.87 -3.11 -17.65
C MET A 6 8.42 -3.72 -18.95
N GLU A 7 7.75 -4.75 -19.46
CA GLU A 7 8.11 -5.38 -20.75
C GLU A 7 7.98 -4.40 -21.92
N TYR A 8 6.86 -3.67 -21.99
CA TYR A 8 6.64 -2.68 -23.03
C TYR A 8 7.68 -1.55 -23.03
N THR A 9 8.13 -1.13 -21.84
CA THR A 9 9.12 -0.06 -21.68
C THR A 9 10.57 -0.57 -21.71
N GLY A 10 10.78 -1.87 -21.82
CA GLY A 10 12.12 -2.49 -21.83
C GLY A 10 12.82 -2.48 -20.46
N VAL A 11 12.07 -2.30 -19.38
CA VAL A 11 12.58 -2.36 -18.00
C VAL A 11 12.69 -3.83 -17.58
N ASN A 12 13.91 -4.34 -17.45
CA ASN A 12 14.14 -5.74 -17.10
C ASN A 12 13.90 -6.01 -15.61
N ASN A 13 14.39 -5.13 -14.73
CA ASN A 13 14.12 -5.18 -13.30
C ASN A 13 14.02 -3.77 -12.72
N ALA A 14 13.40 -3.62 -11.56
CA ALA A 14 13.21 -2.34 -10.90
C ALA A 14 13.11 -2.48 -9.37
N ALA A 15 13.44 -1.40 -8.68
CA ALA A 15 12.99 -1.18 -7.32
C ALA A 15 11.48 -0.85 -7.37
N LEU A 16 10.65 -1.66 -6.72
CA LEU A 16 9.21 -1.47 -6.71
C LEU A 16 8.77 -0.74 -5.44
N VAL A 17 8.00 0.33 -5.61
CA VAL A 17 7.47 1.13 -4.50
C VAL A 17 5.96 0.97 -4.41
N GLY A 18 5.45 0.60 -3.25
CA GLY A 18 4.02 0.37 -3.03
C GLY A 18 3.49 1.08 -1.79
N LEU A 19 2.62 2.08 -2.00
CA LEU A 19 1.89 2.76 -0.94
C LEU A 19 0.60 2.00 -0.62
N SER A 20 0.28 1.81 0.67
CA SER A 20 -0.98 1.22 1.13
C SER A 20 -1.29 -0.11 0.40
N ASN A 21 -2.40 -0.21 -0.33
CA ASN A 21 -2.73 -1.37 -1.17
C ASN A 21 -1.70 -1.63 -2.29
N GLY A 22 -0.93 -0.62 -2.69
CA GLY A 22 0.19 -0.80 -3.63
C GLY A 22 1.26 -1.77 -3.14
N GLY A 23 1.44 -1.89 -1.82
CA GLY A 23 2.32 -2.90 -1.23
C GLY A 23 1.89 -4.33 -1.55
N ARG A 24 0.58 -4.60 -1.60
CA ARG A 24 0.04 -5.91 -2.02
C ARG A 24 0.38 -6.20 -3.49
N ILE A 25 0.35 -5.18 -4.33
CA ILE A 25 0.65 -5.29 -5.75
C ILE A 25 2.12 -5.64 -5.96
N ILE A 26 3.04 -4.92 -5.31
CA ILE A 26 4.48 -5.19 -5.46
C ILE A 26 4.88 -6.55 -4.88
N SER A 27 4.25 -6.98 -3.77
CA SER A 27 4.43 -8.34 -3.25
C SER A 27 4.00 -9.39 -4.29
N LYS A 28 2.87 -9.16 -4.95
CA LYS A 28 2.37 -10.10 -5.97
C LYS A 28 3.24 -10.13 -7.23
N ILE A 29 3.86 -9.01 -7.61
CA ILE A 29 4.85 -8.96 -8.70
C ILE A 29 6.06 -9.81 -8.33
N ALA A 30 6.59 -9.66 -7.10
CA ALA A 30 7.72 -10.45 -6.62
C ALA A 30 7.42 -11.96 -6.55
N ASP A 31 6.16 -12.33 -6.30
CA ASP A 31 5.72 -13.73 -6.34
C ASP A 31 5.67 -14.28 -7.76
N LEU A 32 5.13 -13.51 -8.71
CA LEU A 32 4.91 -13.93 -10.10
C LEU A 32 6.20 -13.94 -10.94
N ASP A 33 7.05 -12.93 -10.75
CA ASP A 33 8.25 -12.71 -11.54
C ASP A 33 9.35 -12.05 -10.69
N PRO A 34 9.99 -12.82 -9.78
CA PRO A 34 10.97 -12.26 -8.85
C PRO A 34 12.20 -11.68 -9.54
N GLU A 35 12.53 -12.13 -10.75
CA GLU A 35 13.69 -11.64 -11.53
C GLU A 35 13.49 -10.19 -11.98
N LYS A 36 12.24 -9.71 -12.04
CA LYS A 36 11.92 -8.31 -12.34
C LYS A 36 12.04 -7.39 -11.12
N VAL A 37 12.34 -7.94 -9.95
CA VAL A 37 12.33 -7.17 -8.68
C VAL A 37 13.74 -7.05 -8.12
N ASN A 38 14.29 -5.86 -8.19
CA ASN A 38 15.54 -5.52 -7.53
C ASN A 38 15.39 -5.38 -6.02
N SER A 39 14.32 -4.71 -5.60
CA SER A 39 14.02 -4.44 -4.19
C SER A 39 12.56 -4.00 -4.02
N LEU A 40 12.05 -4.08 -2.79
CA LEU A 40 10.67 -3.74 -2.44
C LEU A 40 10.64 -2.63 -1.38
N PHE A 41 9.93 -1.54 -1.68
CA PHE A 41 9.74 -0.39 -0.81
C PHE A 41 8.25 -0.28 -0.45
N TYR A 42 7.91 -0.65 0.77
CA TYR A 42 6.55 -0.60 1.30
C TYR A 42 6.35 0.71 2.07
N ILE A 43 5.39 1.52 1.65
CA ILE A 43 5.04 2.77 2.33
C ILE A 43 3.64 2.59 2.92
N ALA A 44 3.51 2.63 4.24
CA ALA A 44 2.24 2.48 4.94
C ALA A 44 1.38 1.33 4.35
N SER A 45 2.00 0.15 4.13
CA SER A 45 1.43 -0.93 3.33
C SER A 45 0.39 -1.75 4.08
N ALA A 46 -0.77 -1.98 3.47
CA ALA A 46 -1.85 -2.83 3.97
C ALA A 46 -1.62 -4.34 3.73
N GLY A 47 -0.48 -4.73 3.14
CA GLY A 47 -0.21 -6.11 2.72
C GLY A 47 0.05 -7.10 3.86
N PHE A 48 0.24 -6.63 5.10
CA PHE A 48 0.68 -7.42 6.24
C PHE A 48 -0.44 -7.83 7.20
N PHE A 49 -1.67 -7.37 6.97
CA PHE A 49 -2.83 -7.81 7.73
C PHE A 49 -3.21 -9.25 7.41
N GLU A 50 -3.72 -9.95 8.41
CA GLU A 50 -4.40 -11.22 8.19
C GLU A 50 -5.74 -10.98 7.47
N HIS A 51 -6.04 -11.81 6.48
CA HIS A 51 -7.29 -11.73 5.75
C HIS A 51 -8.05 -13.05 5.84
N ILE A 52 -9.34 -12.94 6.16
CA ILE A 52 -10.29 -14.03 6.03
C ILE A 52 -10.89 -13.91 4.63
N GLU A 53 -10.70 -14.94 3.82
CA GLU A 53 -11.26 -14.96 2.46
C GLU A 53 -12.78 -14.96 2.49
N VAL A 54 -13.36 -14.09 1.66
CA VAL A 54 -14.81 -14.04 1.44
C VAL A 54 -15.17 -15.05 0.36
N SER A 55 -16.18 -15.90 0.63
CA SER A 55 -16.61 -16.95 -0.28
C SER A 55 -17.33 -16.39 -1.53
N ASP A 56 -18.17 -15.37 -1.37
CA ASP A 56 -18.83 -14.68 -2.47
C ASP A 56 -18.06 -13.44 -2.89
N LYS A 57 -17.39 -13.55 -4.03
CA LYS A 57 -16.59 -12.48 -4.65
C LYS A 57 -17.39 -11.66 -5.68
N SER A 58 -18.65 -11.99 -5.91
CA SER A 58 -19.53 -11.20 -6.80
C SER A 58 -19.85 -9.84 -6.21
N VAL A 59 -20.10 -8.85 -7.07
CA VAL A 59 -20.50 -7.50 -6.67
C VAL A 59 -21.86 -7.21 -7.25
N SER A 60 -22.87 -7.13 -6.39
CA SER A 60 -24.25 -6.85 -6.77
C SER A 60 -24.48 -5.35 -6.97
N GLN A 61 -25.55 -5.00 -7.70
CA GLN A 61 -25.96 -3.61 -7.86
C GLN A 61 -26.41 -2.99 -6.52
N GLU A 62 -27.05 -3.76 -5.65
CA GLU A 62 -27.46 -3.30 -4.32
C GLU A 62 -26.27 -2.89 -3.45
N GLU A 63 -25.18 -3.66 -3.48
CA GLU A 63 -23.93 -3.31 -2.78
C GLU A 63 -23.31 -2.04 -3.34
N ILE A 64 -23.32 -1.87 -4.67
CA ILE A 64 -22.83 -0.64 -5.31
C ILE A 64 -23.66 0.55 -4.87
N ASP A 65 -24.99 0.48 -4.92
CA ASP A 65 -25.88 1.57 -4.57
C ASP A 65 -25.73 1.96 -3.11
N LYS A 66 -25.62 0.97 -2.21
CA LYS A 66 -25.35 1.20 -0.79
C LYS A 66 -23.98 1.85 -0.54
N PHE A 67 -22.97 1.41 -1.26
CA PHE A 67 -21.62 1.99 -1.14
C PHE A 67 -21.58 3.46 -1.59
N ILE A 68 -22.28 3.79 -2.69
CA ILE A 68 -22.40 5.16 -3.20
C ILE A 68 -23.11 6.07 -2.20
N GLN A 69 -24.12 5.58 -1.47
CA GLN A 69 -24.77 6.34 -0.42
C GLN A 69 -23.81 6.75 0.70
N GLY A 70 -22.76 6.00 0.95
CA GLY A 70 -21.71 6.29 1.92
C GLY A 70 -20.58 7.20 1.43
N TYR A 71 -20.65 7.73 0.21
CA TYR A 71 -19.59 8.58 -0.34
C TYR A 71 -19.28 9.84 0.47
N PRO A 72 -20.27 10.57 1.03
CA PRO A 72 -19.97 11.74 1.86
C PRO A 72 -19.12 11.40 3.08
N GLU A 73 -19.44 10.31 3.78
CA GLU A 73 -18.71 9.84 4.95
C GLU A 73 -17.33 9.30 4.56
N LEU A 74 -17.25 8.60 3.41
CA LEU A 74 -15.99 8.09 2.87
C LEU A 74 -15.03 9.22 2.52
N SER A 75 -15.52 10.27 1.85
CA SER A 75 -14.74 11.46 1.52
C SER A 75 -14.24 12.18 2.77
N GLU A 76 -15.11 12.42 3.74
CA GLU A 76 -14.74 13.08 5.00
C GLU A 76 -13.73 12.26 5.79
N SER A 77 -13.84 10.92 5.77
CA SER A 77 -12.93 10.01 6.47
C SER A 77 -11.49 10.05 5.94
N GLN A 78 -11.26 10.55 4.72
CA GLN A 78 -9.92 10.69 4.14
C GLN A 78 -9.01 11.65 4.92
N LYS A 79 -9.57 12.46 5.80
CA LYS A 79 -8.80 13.28 6.76
C LYS A 79 -7.97 12.42 7.72
N ASN A 80 -8.42 11.18 7.98
CA ASN A 80 -7.71 10.24 8.84
C ASN A 80 -6.38 9.75 8.22
N ASP A 81 -6.15 9.98 6.93
CA ASP A 81 -4.88 9.70 6.27
C ASP A 81 -3.73 10.53 6.87
N PHE A 82 -4.06 11.63 7.54
CA PHE A 82 -3.09 12.57 8.07
C PHE A 82 -3.07 12.58 9.60
N PHE A 83 -1.89 12.79 10.15
CA PHE A 83 -1.69 13.16 11.56
C PHE A 83 -2.17 14.60 11.81
N ASN A 84 -1.86 15.50 10.87
CA ASN A 84 -2.27 16.92 10.88
C ASN A 84 -3.15 17.26 9.67
N PRO A 85 -4.44 16.87 9.65
CA PRO A 85 -5.32 17.10 8.50
C PRO A 85 -5.53 18.58 8.16
N GLU A 86 -5.33 19.49 9.12
CA GLU A 86 -5.39 20.93 8.94
C GLU A 86 -4.42 21.45 7.86
N LYS A 87 -3.32 20.74 7.62
CA LYS A 87 -2.37 21.09 6.55
C LYS A 87 -2.91 20.75 5.16
N PHE A 88 -3.96 19.93 5.09
CA PHE A 88 -4.53 19.42 3.84
C PHE A 88 -6.04 19.68 3.75
N PRO A 89 -6.50 20.94 3.90
CA PRO A 89 -7.93 21.26 4.05
C PRO A 89 -8.79 20.89 2.84
N ASN A 90 -8.20 20.71 1.68
CA ASN A 90 -8.89 20.34 0.45
C ASN A 90 -8.81 18.84 0.11
N TRP A 91 -8.30 18.00 1.00
CA TRP A 91 -8.06 16.59 0.70
C TRP A 91 -9.35 15.83 0.40
N SER A 92 -10.35 15.95 1.26
CA SER A 92 -11.68 15.34 1.03
C SER A 92 -12.28 15.79 -0.29
N LYS A 93 -12.17 17.09 -0.63
CA LYS A 93 -12.68 17.61 -1.91
C LYS A 93 -11.95 17.00 -3.13
N LYS A 94 -10.65 16.77 -3.03
CA LYS A 94 -9.91 16.05 -4.09
C LYS A 94 -10.36 14.61 -4.22
N TYR A 95 -10.70 13.99 -3.11
CA TYR A 95 -11.22 12.62 -3.12
C TYR A 95 -12.61 12.56 -3.75
N ASP A 96 -13.47 13.57 -3.54
CA ASP A 96 -14.79 13.67 -4.19
C ASP A 96 -14.68 13.57 -5.73
N GLU A 97 -13.61 14.12 -6.31
CA GLU A 97 -13.38 14.02 -7.76
C GLU A 97 -13.17 12.56 -8.20
N LEU A 98 -12.52 11.74 -7.39
CA LEU A 98 -12.33 10.31 -7.67
C LEU A 98 -13.64 9.54 -7.58
N LEU A 99 -14.52 9.91 -6.65
CA LEU A 99 -15.83 9.28 -6.46
C LEU A 99 -16.75 9.42 -7.67
N THR A 100 -16.49 10.40 -8.55
CA THR A 100 -17.27 10.60 -9.78
C THR A 100 -16.93 9.62 -10.90
N HIS A 101 -15.82 8.88 -10.80
CA HIS A 101 -15.41 7.96 -11.85
C HIS A 101 -16.34 6.75 -11.95
N PHE A 102 -16.78 6.47 -13.19
CA PHE A 102 -17.61 5.31 -13.45
C PHE A 102 -16.94 4.00 -12.99
N GLY A 103 -17.66 3.22 -12.20
CA GLY A 103 -17.16 1.94 -11.69
C GLY A 103 -16.30 2.01 -10.44
N PHE A 104 -16.06 3.20 -9.87
CA PHE A 104 -15.24 3.38 -8.65
C PHE A 104 -15.75 2.51 -7.49
N ALA A 105 -17.04 2.61 -7.14
CA ALA A 105 -17.66 1.79 -6.08
C ALA A 105 -17.47 0.29 -6.33
N LYS A 106 -17.78 -0.16 -7.56
CA LYS A 106 -17.61 -1.57 -7.92
C LYS A 106 -16.16 -2.03 -7.78
N ALA A 107 -15.20 -1.20 -8.19
CA ALA A 107 -13.79 -1.52 -8.10
C ALA A 107 -13.33 -1.67 -6.64
N LEU A 108 -13.74 -0.76 -5.74
CA LEU A 108 -13.38 -0.85 -4.32
C LEU A 108 -14.02 -2.05 -3.64
N ILE A 109 -15.31 -2.30 -3.87
CA ILE A 109 -16.00 -3.49 -3.32
C ILE A 109 -15.32 -4.76 -3.82
N SER A 110 -15.05 -4.85 -5.13
CA SER A 110 -14.36 -6.00 -5.72
C SER A 110 -12.98 -6.19 -5.14
N THR A 111 -12.20 -5.12 -4.97
CA THR A 111 -10.87 -5.18 -4.36
C THR A 111 -10.97 -5.77 -2.96
N THR A 112 -11.87 -5.26 -2.12
CA THR A 112 -12.05 -5.74 -0.74
C THR A 112 -12.44 -7.22 -0.69
N LYS A 113 -13.38 -7.65 -1.55
CA LYS A 113 -13.83 -9.05 -1.61
C LYS A 113 -12.77 -10.01 -2.16
N ASN A 114 -11.78 -9.51 -2.89
CA ASN A 114 -10.70 -10.32 -3.47
C ASN A 114 -9.37 -10.21 -2.71
N LEU A 115 -9.37 -9.59 -1.54
CA LEU A 115 -8.19 -9.62 -0.67
C LEU A 115 -7.91 -11.06 -0.22
N VAL A 116 -6.63 -11.43 -0.24
CA VAL A 116 -6.13 -12.73 0.22
C VAL A 116 -4.96 -12.51 1.17
N SER A 117 -4.64 -13.47 2.03
CA SER A 117 -3.40 -13.40 2.81
C SER A 117 -2.19 -13.40 1.86
N LEU A 118 -1.17 -12.66 2.22
CA LEU A 118 0.11 -12.63 1.49
C LEU A 118 1.25 -13.27 2.27
N ASP A 119 0.95 -13.99 3.34
CA ASP A 119 1.96 -14.56 4.24
C ASP A 119 2.96 -15.44 3.48
N ASP A 120 2.47 -16.39 2.69
CA ASP A 120 3.32 -17.30 1.91
C ASP A 120 4.17 -16.53 0.91
N ILE A 121 3.63 -15.45 0.35
CA ILE A 121 4.35 -14.57 -0.58
C ILE A 121 5.48 -13.84 0.15
N HIS A 122 5.21 -13.31 1.34
CA HIS A 122 6.23 -12.62 2.12
C HIS A 122 7.34 -13.57 2.61
N TYR A 123 7.00 -14.79 3.03
CA TYR A 123 8.01 -15.83 3.32
C TYR A 123 8.84 -16.19 2.07
N LYS A 124 8.21 -16.26 0.90
CA LYS A 124 8.92 -16.47 -0.37
C LYS A 124 9.87 -15.32 -0.69
N ILE A 125 9.41 -14.06 -0.55
CA ILE A 125 10.25 -12.86 -0.74
C ILE A 125 11.47 -12.92 0.18
N HIS A 126 11.29 -13.27 1.45
CA HIS A 126 12.38 -13.45 2.38
C HIS A 126 13.35 -14.56 1.93
N SER A 127 12.82 -15.71 1.50
CA SER A 127 13.64 -16.86 1.05
C SER A 127 14.44 -16.58 -0.23
N LEU A 128 14.03 -15.61 -1.01
CA LEU A 128 14.72 -15.15 -2.22
C LEU A 128 15.73 -14.02 -1.94
N ASP A 129 15.91 -13.64 -0.66
CA ASP A 129 16.80 -12.56 -0.25
C ASP A 129 16.55 -11.22 -0.97
N ILE A 130 15.30 -10.97 -1.42
CA ILE A 130 14.92 -9.70 -2.04
C ILE A 130 15.01 -8.60 -0.98
N PRO A 131 15.79 -7.52 -1.20
CA PRO A 131 15.88 -6.41 -0.26
C PRO A 131 14.54 -5.75 0.00
N VAL A 132 14.18 -5.61 1.28
CA VAL A 132 12.89 -5.03 1.69
C VAL A 132 13.11 -3.82 2.58
N TYR A 133 12.42 -2.74 2.25
CA TYR A 133 12.39 -1.48 2.98
C TYR A 133 10.96 -1.13 3.34
N THR A 134 10.70 -0.79 4.60
CA THR A 134 9.37 -0.40 5.07
C THR A 134 9.39 0.98 5.71
N PHE A 135 8.38 1.79 5.39
CA PHE A 135 8.24 3.18 5.83
C PHE A 135 6.86 3.38 6.45
N TRP A 136 6.82 3.77 7.71
CA TRP A 136 5.60 3.90 8.48
C TRP A 136 5.45 5.31 9.03
N GLY A 137 4.28 5.92 8.85
CA GLY A 137 3.94 7.12 9.61
C GLY A 137 3.70 6.76 11.08
N ARG A 138 4.34 7.47 12.01
CA ARG A 138 4.24 7.16 13.45
C ARG A 138 2.81 7.22 13.98
N HIS A 139 1.97 8.01 13.35
CA HIS A 139 0.58 8.25 13.73
C HIS A 139 -0.43 7.76 12.70
N ASP A 140 -0.05 6.76 11.90
CA ASP A 140 -0.97 6.14 10.93
C ASP A 140 -2.15 5.49 11.66
N LYS A 141 -3.38 5.95 11.32
CA LYS A 141 -4.65 5.44 11.85
C LYS A 141 -5.38 4.56 10.84
N VAL A 142 -4.87 4.46 9.62
CA VAL A 142 -5.45 3.67 8.53
C VAL A 142 -4.79 2.30 8.48
N VAL A 143 -3.46 2.27 8.50
CA VAL A 143 -2.66 1.05 8.57
C VAL A 143 -1.87 1.09 9.88
N VAL A 144 -2.52 0.66 10.95
CA VAL A 144 -1.95 0.71 12.29
C VAL A 144 -0.85 -0.35 12.43
N TYR A 145 0.39 0.09 12.56
CA TYR A 145 1.56 -0.77 12.60
C TYR A 145 1.49 -1.85 13.71
N ASP A 146 0.97 -1.48 14.87
CA ASP A 146 0.87 -2.40 16.02
C ASP A 146 -0.04 -3.61 15.77
N ASP A 147 -0.98 -3.51 14.82
CA ASP A 147 -1.92 -4.60 14.51
C ASP A 147 -1.26 -5.78 13.77
N PHE A 148 -0.09 -5.57 13.16
CA PHE A 148 0.58 -6.61 12.35
C PHE A 148 2.10 -6.70 12.55
N LYS A 149 2.71 -5.91 13.41
CA LYS A 149 4.17 -5.87 13.60
C LYS A 149 4.79 -7.24 13.86
N ASP A 150 4.14 -8.06 14.70
CA ASP A 150 4.64 -9.39 15.05
C ASP A 150 4.59 -10.36 13.86
N ARG A 151 3.62 -10.17 12.97
CA ARG A 151 3.53 -10.94 11.70
C ARG A 151 4.62 -10.49 10.74
N LEU A 152 4.77 -9.19 10.57
CA LEU A 152 5.79 -8.58 9.72
C LEU A 152 7.20 -9.02 10.15
N GLU A 153 7.48 -9.04 11.45
CA GLU A 153 8.74 -9.53 12.00
C GLU A 153 9.04 -10.99 11.65
N LYS A 154 8.02 -11.85 11.69
CA LYS A 154 8.16 -13.27 11.33
C LYS A 154 8.36 -13.48 9.83
N MET A 155 7.64 -12.73 9.00
CA MET A 155 7.65 -12.93 7.55
C MET A 155 8.85 -12.29 6.88
N LEU A 156 9.27 -11.10 7.34
CA LEU A 156 10.33 -10.30 6.74
C LEU A 156 11.34 -9.80 7.82
N PRO A 157 12.02 -10.72 8.51
CA PRO A 157 12.91 -10.35 9.64
C PRO A 157 14.12 -9.51 9.21
N ASN A 158 14.56 -9.61 7.97
CA ASN A 158 15.73 -8.91 7.44
C ASN A 158 15.40 -7.56 6.79
N ARG A 159 14.13 -7.11 6.87
CA ARG A 159 13.72 -5.81 6.33
C ARG A 159 14.44 -4.65 7.01
N LYS A 160 14.68 -3.59 6.27
CA LYS A 160 15.06 -2.29 6.84
C LYS A 160 13.81 -1.45 7.09
N GLU A 161 13.62 -1.04 8.33
CA GLU A 161 12.38 -0.41 8.78
C GLU A 161 12.61 1.03 9.23
N PHE A 162 11.75 1.94 8.77
CA PHE A 162 11.82 3.36 9.05
C PHE A 162 10.48 3.89 9.53
N PHE A 163 10.53 4.72 10.56
CA PHE A 163 9.36 5.44 11.05
C PHE A 163 9.55 6.94 10.79
N ILE A 164 8.52 7.55 10.23
CA ILE A 164 8.47 8.97 9.93
C ILE A 164 7.63 9.66 11.01
N GLU A 165 8.28 10.52 11.78
CA GLU A 165 7.63 11.24 12.87
C GLU A 165 6.65 12.29 12.34
N ASN A 166 5.65 12.66 13.16
CA ASN A 166 4.65 13.66 12.81
C ASN A 166 3.92 13.41 11.48
N SER A 167 3.68 12.15 11.17
CA SER A 167 2.96 11.75 9.95
C SER A 167 2.01 10.58 10.19
N GLY A 168 0.93 10.57 9.42
CA GLY A 168 -0.06 9.50 9.33
C GLY A 168 0.21 8.55 8.16
N HIS A 169 -0.87 8.18 7.45
CA HIS A 169 -0.86 7.21 6.34
C HIS A 169 -0.10 7.67 5.10
N LEU A 170 0.10 8.97 4.95
CA LEU A 170 0.79 9.56 3.79
C LEU A 170 2.10 10.26 4.20
N PRO A 171 3.09 9.52 4.74
CA PRO A 171 4.30 10.12 5.29
C PRO A 171 5.12 10.92 4.26
N HIS A 172 5.09 10.52 2.99
CA HIS A 172 5.73 11.19 1.87
C HIS A 172 5.14 12.56 1.54
N MET A 173 3.92 12.84 2.02
CA MET A 173 3.26 14.15 1.86
C MET A 173 3.33 14.98 3.13
N GLU A 174 3.23 14.34 4.28
CA GLU A 174 3.05 15.02 5.57
C GLU A 174 4.35 15.46 6.21
N ASN A 175 5.41 14.65 6.06
CA ASN A 175 6.78 14.95 6.49
C ASN A 175 7.76 14.55 5.38
N GLN A 176 7.71 15.30 4.28
CA GLN A 176 8.46 15.01 3.06
C GLN A 176 9.98 14.98 3.30
N ASP A 177 10.52 15.93 4.07
CA ASP A 177 11.97 16.05 4.30
C ASP A 177 12.55 14.79 4.96
N ASP A 178 11.91 14.29 6.03
CA ASP A 178 12.37 13.08 6.71
C ASP A 178 12.12 11.84 5.86
N PHE A 179 10.96 11.77 5.17
CA PHE A 179 10.65 10.67 4.28
C PHE A 179 11.67 10.56 3.15
N GLU A 180 11.93 11.63 2.42
CA GLU A 180 12.86 11.64 1.29
C GLU A 180 14.28 11.25 1.73
N LYS A 181 14.76 11.79 2.84
CA LYS A 181 16.07 11.45 3.39
C LYS A 181 16.22 9.96 3.64
N LEU A 182 15.21 9.32 4.25
CA LEU A 182 15.24 7.89 4.57
C LEU A 182 15.00 7.03 3.34
N PHE A 183 14.09 7.46 2.46
CA PHE A 183 13.77 6.77 1.22
C PHE A 183 14.98 6.71 0.28
N PHE A 184 15.61 7.86 0.00
CA PHE A 184 16.78 7.90 -0.88
C PHE A 184 18.01 7.23 -0.27
N LYS A 185 18.13 7.23 1.07
CA LYS A 185 19.14 6.40 1.74
C LYS A 185 18.92 4.92 1.43
N GLY A 186 17.69 4.42 1.58
CA GLY A 186 17.37 3.02 1.24
C GLY A 186 17.56 2.72 -0.24
N LEU A 187 17.14 3.64 -1.12
CA LEU A 187 17.27 3.48 -2.56
C LEU A 187 18.73 3.43 -3.03
N SER A 188 19.61 4.26 -2.44
CA SER A 188 21.04 4.26 -2.79
C SER A 188 21.74 2.94 -2.48
N GLU A 189 21.24 2.16 -1.53
CA GLU A 189 21.83 0.87 -1.16
C GLU A 189 21.53 -0.26 -2.16
N VAL A 190 20.59 -0.05 -3.09
CA VAL A 190 20.14 -1.08 -4.05
C VAL A 190 20.40 -0.70 -5.51
N ILE A 191 20.89 0.51 -5.78
CA ILE A 191 21.20 1.00 -7.13
C ILE A 191 22.70 0.79 -7.47
N GLU A 192 23.52 0.48 -6.46
CA GLU A 192 24.96 0.13 -6.65
C GLU A 192 25.10 -1.30 -7.19
#